data_a49c107c8b52bdd024faca942eabd0f1
#
_entry.id   a49c107c8b52bdd024faca942eabd0f1
#
_cell.length_a   1.000
_cell.length_b   1.000
_cell.length_c   1.000
_cell.angle_alpha   90.00
_cell.angle_beta   90.00
_cell.angle_gamma   90.00
#
_symmetry.space_group_name_H-M   'P 1'
#
loop_
_entity.id
_entity.type
_entity.pdbx_description
1 polymer ?
#
loop_
_entity_poly.entity_id
_entity_poly.type
_entity_poly.pdbx_seq_one_letter_code
_entity_poly.pdbx_strand_id
1 'polypeptide(L)'
;SLDTQTSSNGISRAEFEAKVPFTLLEIDHILLGAGFDYLSKWSREREEYVSGDVHICIDKNAGYGYLAEFEKVIPHEAEVENTKQALFNLMNEFNVEELPQDRLDRMFAHYNKCWPEYYGTEKIFCIE
;
A
#
# COMPACT_ATOMS: atom_id res chain seq x y z
N SER A 1 5.26 6.41 -18.71
CA SER A 1 6.64 5.92 -18.53
C SER A 1 6.66 4.49 -17.98
N LEU A 2 7.72 3.78 -18.29
CA LEU A 2 7.94 2.42 -17.80
C LEU A 2 8.81 2.46 -16.56
N ASP A 3 8.30 1.92 -15.46
CA ASP A 3 9.05 1.77 -14.23
C ASP A 3 9.37 0.31 -13.99
N THR A 4 10.59 0.02 -13.54
CA THR A 4 11.02 -1.31 -13.15
C THR A 4 11.38 -1.29 -11.67
N GLN A 5 10.76 -2.18 -10.91
CA GLN A 5 10.98 -2.30 -9.47
C GLN A 5 11.42 -3.70 -9.09
N THR A 6 12.27 -3.79 -8.07
CA THR A 6 12.66 -5.07 -7.50
C THR A 6 12.10 -5.15 -6.09
N SER A 7 11.29 -6.17 -5.81
CA SER A 7 10.72 -6.39 -4.50
C SER A 7 11.76 -6.98 -3.54
N SER A 8 11.45 -6.98 -2.24
CA SER A 8 12.34 -7.50 -1.19
C SER A 8 12.67 -8.99 -1.35
N ASN A 9 11.86 -9.75 -2.09
CA ASN A 9 12.09 -11.17 -2.38
C ASN A 9 12.80 -11.40 -3.72
N GLY A 10 13.31 -10.34 -4.35
CA GLY A 10 14.05 -10.42 -5.60
C GLY A 10 13.21 -10.50 -6.87
N ILE A 11 11.88 -10.42 -6.77
CA ILE A 11 11.01 -10.43 -7.94
C ILE A 11 11.03 -9.06 -8.60
N SER A 12 11.34 -9.04 -9.90
CA SER A 12 11.28 -7.82 -10.71
C SER A 12 9.89 -7.61 -11.28
N ARG A 13 9.45 -6.35 -11.32
CA ARG A 13 8.17 -5.95 -11.91
C ARG A 13 8.38 -4.86 -12.93
N ALA A 14 7.56 -4.87 -13.99
CA ALA A 14 7.48 -3.80 -14.94
C ALA A 14 6.09 -3.14 -14.85
N GLU A 15 6.06 -1.83 -14.73
CA GLU A 15 4.83 -1.08 -14.55
C GLU A 15 4.77 0.09 -15.53
N PHE A 16 3.58 0.30 -16.10
CA PHE A 16 3.25 1.52 -16.82
C PHE A 16 2.15 2.27 -16.09
N GLU A 17 2.29 3.57 -15.98
CA GLU A 17 1.23 4.45 -15.54
C GLU A 17 0.57 5.08 -16.76
N ALA A 18 -0.75 5.04 -16.82
CA ALA A 18 -1.51 5.59 -17.92
C ALA A 18 -2.72 6.36 -17.41
N LYS A 19 -3.01 7.49 -18.09
CA LYS A 19 -4.27 8.19 -17.88
C LYS A 19 -5.36 7.45 -18.64
N VAL A 20 -6.51 7.27 -18.00
CA VAL A 20 -7.64 6.57 -18.59
C VAL A 20 -8.75 7.58 -18.86
N PRO A 21 -9.18 7.74 -20.13
CA PRO A 21 -10.23 8.72 -20.48
C PRO A 21 -11.65 8.17 -20.25
N PHE A 22 -11.79 7.25 -19.30
CA PHE A 22 -13.04 6.56 -18.99
C PHE A 22 -13.41 6.75 -17.53
N THR A 23 -14.69 6.64 -17.21
CA THR A 23 -15.15 6.54 -15.83
C THR A 23 -14.81 5.15 -15.28
N LEU A 24 -14.84 5.01 -13.94
CA LEU A 24 -14.63 3.70 -13.32
C LEU A 24 -15.63 2.66 -13.83
N LEU A 25 -16.88 3.05 -14.02
CA LEU A 25 -17.91 2.14 -14.52
C LEU A 25 -17.62 1.69 -15.95
N GLU A 26 -17.18 2.61 -16.82
CA GLU A 26 -16.85 2.29 -18.20
C GLU A 26 -15.64 1.35 -18.30
N ILE A 27 -14.56 1.63 -17.58
CA ILE A 27 -13.37 0.78 -17.62
C ILE A 27 -13.63 -0.58 -16.98
N ASP A 28 -14.50 -0.64 -15.99
CA ASP A 28 -14.97 -1.87 -15.37
C ASP A 28 -15.60 -2.80 -16.43
N HIS A 29 -16.54 -2.28 -17.20
CA HIS A 29 -17.17 -3.02 -18.29
C HIS A 29 -16.18 -3.49 -19.35
N ILE A 30 -15.23 -2.61 -19.73
CA ILE A 30 -14.22 -2.94 -20.73
C ILE A 30 -13.34 -4.09 -20.26
N LEU A 31 -12.83 -4.01 -19.03
CA LEU A 31 -11.91 -5.01 -18.50
C LEU A 31 -12.59 -6.35 -18.24
N LEU A 32 -13.79 -6.34 -17.65
CA LEU A 32 -14.55 -7.57 -17.45
C LEU A 32 -14.91 -8.23 -18.79
N GLY A 33 -15.28 -7.42 -19.80
CA GLY A 33 -15.57 -7.92 -21.14
C GLY A 33 -14.34 -8.49 -21.84
N ALA A 34 -13.15 -8.04 -21.48
CA ALA A 34 -11.88 -8.53 -22.01
C ALA A 34 -11.36 -9.79 -21.27
N GLY A 35 -12.07 -10.28 -20.27
CA GLY A 35 -11.69 -11.49 -19.54
C GLY A 35 -10.92 -11.27 -18.25
N PHE A 36 -10.78 -10.02 -17.80
CA PHE A 36 -10.18 -9.75 -16.49
C PHE A 36 -11.23 -9.92 -15.39
N ASP A 37 -10.79 -10.39 -14.23
CA ASP A 37 -11.60 -10.49 -13.03
C ASP A 37 -11.11 -9.53 -11.96
N TYR A 38 -11.96 -9.22 -10.99
CA TYR A 38 -11.53 -8.44 -9.84
C TYR A 38 -10.59 -9.25 -8.96
N LEU A 39 -9.44 -8.67 -8.65
CA LEU A 39 -8.66 -9.13 -7.50
C LEU A 39 -9.28 -8.53 -6.23
N SER A 40 -9.45 -7.22 -6.23
CA SER A 40 -10.11 -6.51 -5.14
C SER A 40 -10.39 -5.07 -5.56
N LYS A 41 -11.32 -4.44 -4.83
CA LYS A 41 -11.55 -3.00 -4.89
C LYS A 41 -11.21 -2.41 -3.54
N TRP A 42 -10.57 -1.24 -3.55
CA TRP A 42 -10.08 -0.58 -2.36
C TRP A 42 -10.76 0.76 -2.17
N SER A 43 -11.11 1.08 -0.94
CA SER A 43 -11.51 2.42 -0.55
C SER A 43 -10.65 2.87 0.62
N ARG A 44 -9.99 4.02 0.45
CA ARG A 44 -9.13 4.57 1.49
C ARG A 44 -9.10 6.09 1.41
N GLU A 45 -8.82 6.71 2.56
CA GLU A 45 -8.49 8.11 2.66
C GLU A 45 -7.02 8.21 3.05
N ARG A 46 -6.24 8.95 2.28
CA ARG A 46 -4.80 9.08 2.53
C ARG A 46 -4.45 10.51 2.89
N GLU A 47 -3.67 10.68 3.95
CA GLU A 47 -3.00 11.92 4.29
C GLU A 47 -1.49 11.71 4.18
N GLU A 48 -0.80 12.66 3.57
CA GLU A 48 0.64 12.60 3.38
C GLU A 48 1.30 13.75 4.14
N TYR A 49 2.38 13.42 4.84
CA TYR A 49 3.16 14.37 5.63
C TYR A 49 4.60 14.30 5.19
N VAL A 50 5.29 15.43 5.23
CA VAL A 50 6.71 15.49 4.88
C VAL A 50 7.47 16.36 5.87
N SER A 51 8.64 15.90 6.28
CA SER A 51 9.59 16.69 7.06
C SER A 51 11.00 16.38 6.54
N GLY A 52 11.60 17.36 5.85
CA GLY A 52 12.87 17.13 5.17
C GLY A 52 12.73 16.03 4.11
N ASP A 53 13.50 14.97 4.26
CA ASP A 53 13.50 13.81 3.34
C ASP A 53 12.68 12.64 3.86
N VAL A 54 11.95 12.81 4.95
CA VAL A 54 11.07 11.78 5.51
C VAL A 54 9.64 12.03 5.08
N HIS A 55 9.02 11.02 4.51
CA HIS A 55 7.61 11.00 4.11
C HIS A 55 6.84 10.05 5.01
N ILE A 56 5.68 10.48 5.46
CA ILE A 56 4.78 9.64 6.23
C ILE A 56 3.40 9.67 5.55
N CYS A 57 2.86 8.51 5.23
CA CYS A 57 1.51 8.37 4.73
C CYS A 57 0.65 7.69 5.79
N ILE A 58 -0.51 8.26 6.06
CA ILE A 58 -1.50 7.66 6.96
C ILE A 58 -2.73 7.32 6.12
N ASP A 59 -3.07 6.04 6.08
CA ASP A 59 -4.22 5.55 5.33
C ASP A 59 -5.30 5.06 6.28
N LYS A 60 -6.50 5.58 6.11
CA LYS A 60 -7.71 5.00 6.68
C LYS A 60 -8.32 4.09 5.64
N ASN A 61 -8.25 2.79 5.86
CA ASN A 61 -8.67 1.79 4.87
C ASN A 61 -9.95 1.09 5.30
N ALA A 62 -10.82 0.86 4.34
CA ALA A 62 -11.88 -0.13 4.56
C ALA A 62 -11.21 -1.49 4.79
N GLY A 63 -11.71 -2.25 5.75
CA GLY A 63 -11.15 -3.56 6.10
C GLY A 63 -9.95 -3.50 7.03
N TYR A 64 -8.84 -2.93 6.60
CA TYR A 64 -7.60 -2.91 7.40
C TYR A 64 -7.60 -1.93 8.56
N GLY A 65 -8.40 -0.87 8.49
CA GLY A 65 -8.31 0.23 9.44
C GLY A 65 -7.16 1.18 9.09
N TYR A 66 -6.52 1.74 10.10
CA TYR A 66 -5.45 2.70 9.90
C TYR A 66 -4.09 2.03 9.73
N LEU A 67 -3.39 2.38 8.65
CA LEU A 67 -2.00 1.97 8.42
C LEU A 67 -1.16 3.21 8.17
N ALA A 68 0.09 3.14 8.60
CA ALA A 68 1.06 4.20 8.37
C ALA A 68 2.27 3.64 7.63
N GLU A 69 2.80 4.42 6.69
CA GLU A 69 4.05 4.11 6.01
C GLU A 69 5.05 5.22 6.31
N PHE A 70 6.24 4.83 6.73
CA PHE A 70 7.35 5.74 6.97
C PHE A 70 8.40 5.49 5.89
N GLU A 71 8.73 6.51 5.13
CA GLU A 71 9.57 6.38 3.96
C GLU A 71 10.65 7.46 3.93
N LYS A 72 11.85 7.07 3.52
CA LYS A 72 12.93 7.99 3.21
C LYS A 72 13.65 7.48 1.97
N VAL A 73 13.76 8.34 0.96
CA VAL A 73 14.52 8.03 -0.25
C VAL A 73 15.99 8.24 0.01
N ILE A 74 16.81 7.25 -0.32
CA ILE A 74 18.25 7.30 -0.12
C ILE A 74 18.98 7.12 -1.45
N PRO A 75 20.10 7.86 -1.68
CA PRO A 75 20.85 7.77 -2.93
C PRO A 75 21.74 6.54 -3.04
N HIS A 76 22.13 5.92 -1.93
CA HIS A 76 23.09 4.81 -1.89
C HIS A 76 22.65 3.68 -0.96
N GLU A 77 22.86 2.43 -1.38
CA GLU A 77 22.58 1.25 -0.57
C GLU A 77 23.32 1.24 0.77
N ALA A 78 24.51 1.86 0.82
CA ALA A 78 25.29 1.93 2.05
C ALA A 78 24.55 2.64 3.20
N GLU A 79 23.55 3.46 2.89
CA GLU A 79 22.78 4.21 3.88
C GLU A 79 21.54 3.47 4.38
N VAL A 80 21.24 2.27 3.82
CA VAL A 80 19.99 1.53 4.13
C VAL A 80 19.86 1.24 5.62
N GLU A 81 20.91 0.69 6.25
CA GLU A 81 20.82 0.31 7.67
C GLU A 81 20.66 1.51 8.58
N ASN A 82 21.39 2.59 8.31
CA ASN A 82 21.26 3.83 9.10
C ASN A 82 19.88 4.45 8.92
N THR A 83 19.34 4.41 7.71
CA THR A 83 18.01 4.93 7.40
C THR A 83 16.93 4.11 8.09
N LYS A 84 17.03 2.78 8.05
CA LYS A 84 16.10 1.90 8.77
C LYS A 84 16.10 2.21 10.26
N GLN A 85 17.28 2.35 10.86
CA GLN A 85 17.39 2.66 12.28
C GLN A 85 16.77 4.03 12.61
N ALA A 86 17.00 5.03 11.76
CA ALA A 86 16.41 6.36 11.95
C ALA A 86 14.89 6.31 11.88
N LEU A 87 14.33 5.56 10.93
CA LEU A 87 12.88 5.39 10.80
C LEU A 87 12.29 4.62 11.99
N PHE A 88 12.98 3.58 12.47
CA PHE A 88 12.58 2.86 13.68
C PHE A 88 12.55 3.77 14.91
N ASN A 89 13.57 4.60 15.06
CA ASN A 89 13.63 5.55 16.17
C ASN A 89 12.47 6.54 16.10
N LEU A 90 12.14 7.00 14.90
CA LEU A 90 11.01 7.91 14.69
C LEU A 90 9.68 7.23 15.05
N MET A 91 9.50 5.99 14.63
CA MET A 91 8.30 5.21 14.97
C MET A 91 8.17 5.05 16.49
N ASN A 92 9.27 4.77 17.17
CA ASN A 92 9.29 4.63 18.62
C ASN A 92 8.92 5.93 19.33
N GLU A 93 9.31 7.09 18.80
CA GLU A 93 8.90 8.38 19.33
C GLU A 93 7.39 8.58 19.33
N PHE A 94 6.71 7.99 18.34
CA PHE A 94 5.25 8.07 18.23
C PHE A 94 4.53 6.85 18.83
N ASN A 95 5.24 5.95 19.51
CA ASN A 95 4.70 4.72 20.06
C ASN A 95 4.04 3.83 19.00
N VAL A 96 4.62 3.79 17.82
CA VAL A 96 4.15 2.99 16.68
C VAL A 96 5.08 1.78 16.54
N GLU A 97 4.48 0.59 16.42
CA GLU A 97 5.23 -0.64 16.20
C GLU A 97 5.16 -1.04 14.74
N GLU A 98 6.25 -1.63 14.23
CA GLU A 98 6.28 -2.16 12.88
C GLU A 98 5.28 -3.31 12.75
N LEU A 99 4.52 -3.28 11.65
CA LEU A 99 3.63 -4.39 11.29
C LEU A 99 4.47 -5.46 10.59
N PRO A 100 4.56 -6.69 11.14
CA PRO A 100 5.32 -7.75 10.48
C PRO A 100 4.81 -8.05 9.09
N GLN A 101 5.72 -8.31 8.14
CA GLN A 101 5.35 -8.54 6.75
C GLN A 101 4.40 -9.72 6.57
N ASP A 102 4.61 -10.80 7.30
CA ASP A 102 3.73 -11.97 7.22
C ASP A 102 2.31 -11.68 7.69
N ARG A 103 2.17 -10.82 8.71
CA ARG A 103 0.85 -10.36 9.16
C ARG A 103 0.19 -9.48 8.11
N LEU A 104 0.94 -8.57 7.50
CA LEU A 104 0.43 -7.71 6.44
C LEU A 104 -0.03 -8.55 5.24
N ASP A 105 0.74 -9.57 4.87
CA ASP A 105 0.39 -10.49 3.79
C ASP A 105 -0.91 -11.23 4.08
N ARG A 106 -1.13 -11.66 5.33
CA ARG A 106 -2.39 -12.30 5.73
C ARG A 106 -3.56 -11.33 5.68
N MET A 107 -3.34 -10.07 6.04
CA MET A 107 -4.36 -9.02 5.94
C MET A 107 -4.76 -8.79 4.48
N PHE A 108 -3.79 -8.70 3.58
CA PHE A 108 -4.05 -8.54 2.15
C PHE A 108 -4.82 -9.74 1.58
N ALA A 109 -4.40 -10.96 1.92
CA ALA A 109 -5.07 -12.16 1.46
C ALA A 109 -6.52 -12.22 1.94
N HIS A 110 -6.78 -11.86 3.18
CA HIS A 110 -8.13 -11.80 3.73
C HIS A 110 -8.96 -10.74 3.02
N TYR A 111 -8.41 -9.55 2.82
CA TYR A 111 -9.13 -8.50 2.11
C TYR A 111 -9.47 -8.90 0.67
N ASN A 112 -8.53 -9.46 -0.06
CA ASN A 112 -8.76 -9.90 -1.43
C ASN A 112 -9.88 -10.94 -1.52
N LYS A 113 -9.99 -11.79 -0.52
CA LYS A 113 -11.04 -12.81 -0.45
C LYS A 113 -12.41 -12.24 -0.09
N CYS A 114 -12.46 -11.21 0.75
CA CYS A 114 -13.70 -10.71 1.36
C CYS A 114 -13.96 -9.23 1.04
N TRP A 115 -13.29 -8.64 0.06
CA TRP A 115 -13.38 -7.21 -0.22
C TRP A 115 -14.81 -6.67 -0.44
N PRO A 116 -15.76 -7.42 -1.03
CA PRO A 116 -17.12 -6.89 -1.19
C PRO A 116 -17.81 -6.57 0.13
N GLU A 117 -17.40 -7.21 1.22
CA GLU A 117 -17.94 -6.93 2.56
C GLU A 117 -17.46 -5.59 3.11
N TYR A 118 -16.27 -5.15 2.71
CA TYR A 118 -15.60 -3.98 3.29
C TYR A 118 -15.58 -2.76 2.38
N TYR A 119 -15.43 -2.96 1.07
CA TYR A 119 -15.30 -1.87 0.11
C TYR A 119 -16.44 -0.85 0.24
N GLY A 120 -16.06 0.42 0.38
CA GLY A 120 -17.00 1.51 0.52
C GLY A 120 -17.69 1.58 1.88
N THR A 121 -17.25 0.81 2.87
CA THR A 121 -17.82 0.81 4.23
C THR A 121 -16.81 1.29 5.26
N GLU A 122 -17.27 1.49 6.49
CA GLU A 122 -16.42 1.79 7.65
C GLU A 122 -16.03 0.54 8.44
N LYS A 123 -16.40 -0.64 7.93
CA LYS A 123 -16.11 -1.91 8.63
C LYS A 123 -14.63 -2.24 8.56
N ILE A 124 -14.10 -2.77 9.64
CA ILE A 124 -12.71 -3.24 9.72
C ILE A 124 -12.67 -4.66 10.30
N PHE A 125 -11.60 -5.36 9.97
CA PHE A 125 -11.29 -6.67 10.55
C PHE A 125 -9.98 -6.60 11.34
N CYS A 126 -9.76 -7.59 12.20
CA CYS A 126 -8.50 -7.74 12.91
C CYS A 126 -7.93 -9.12 12.63
N ILE A 127 -6.72 -9.17 12.06
CA ILE A 127 -5.99 -10.41 11.76
C ILE A 127 -4.60 -10.31 12.37
N GLU A 128 -4.21 -11.35 13.12
CA GLU A 128 -2.91 -11.42 13.76
C GLU A 128 -1.93 -12.32 13.05
#